data_97ce3858c98bfe659301c336cafe5ec9
#
_entry.id   97ce3858c98bfe659301c336cafe5ec9
#
_cell.length_a   1.000
_cell.length_b   1.000
_cell.length_c   1.000
_cell.angle_alpha   90.00
_cell.angle_beta   90.00
_cell.angle_gamma   90.00
#
_symmetry.space_group_name_H-M   'P 1'
#
loop_
_entity.id
_entity.type
_entity.pdbx_description
1 polymer ?
#
loop_
_entity_poly.entity_id
_entity_poly.type
_entity_poly.pdbx_seq_one_letter_code
_entity_poly.pdbx_strand_id
1 'polypeptide(L)'
;MNTCFMKHLPAAALIAVMTTGCAEFGPALGGKEAARAHPRADDARPRAERAQRADRTNRPAAGTVDRSDVALREGIALYNDGDYNGAIRRLSSADMKSGTPRERLSAAKYTAFSYCVSGRQALCRETFDAAFRLDPAFDLSPGEHGHPLWGPVFSQAKAAARR
;
A
#
# COMPACT_ATOMS: atom_id res chain seq x y z
N MET A 1 44.94 -2.90 -11.33
CA MET A 1 45.48 -4.22 -10.94
C MET A 1 44.62 -4.75 -9.82
N ASN A 2 44.14 -5.94 -10.08
CA ASN A 2 43.52 -6.99 -9.28
C ASN A 2 42.00 -6.93 -9.24
N THR A 3 41.43 -7.72 -9.94
CA THR A 3 41.20 -9.15 -10.26
C THR A 3 39.81 -9.56 -9.84
N CYS A 4 39.09 -9.98 -10.88
CA CYS A 4 37.96 -10.91 -10.90
C CYS A 4 37.91 -11.89 -9.73
N PHE A 5 36.69 -12.08 -9.19
CA PHE A 5 36.33 -13.37 -8.63
C PHE A 5 34.93 -13.77 -9.10
N MET A 6 34.95 -14.53 -10.16
CA MET A 6 33.83 -15.27 -10.71
C MET A 6 33.91 -16.67 -10.10
N LYS A 7 32.90 -17.16 -9.40
CA LYS A 7 32.72 -18.59 -9.12
C LYS A 7 31.26 -18.99 -8.93
N HIS A 8 30.81 -19.70 -9.96
CA HIS A 8 30.15 -21.01 -10.00
C HIS A 8 28.75 -21.18 -9.41
N LEU A 9 27.80 -21.39 -10.34
CA LEU A 9 26.65 -22.29 -10.21
C LEU A 9 27.10 -23.75 -10.06
N PRO A 10 26.24 -24.63 -9.45
CA PRO A 10 25.62 -25.67 -10.26
C PRO A 10 24.11 -25.78 -9.97
N ALA A 11 23.30 -25.88 -10.89
CA ALA A 11 22.63 -26.92 -11.65
C ALA A 11 21.95 -28.04 -10.85
N ALA A 12 20.62 -28.15 -11.10
CA ALA A 12 19.80 -29.35 -11.21
C ALA A 12 19.34 -30.12 -9.96
N ALA A 13 18.01 -30.17 -9.79
CA ALA A 13 17.28 -31.43 -9.62
C ALA A 13 15.78 -31.24 -9.92
N LEU A 14 15.34 -31.81 -11.02
CA LEU A 14 13.99 -32.12 -11.40
C LEU A 14 13.45 -33.26 -10.50
N ILE A 15 12.26 -33.10 -9.91
CA ILE A 15 11.45 -34.23 -9.49
C ILE A 15 10.01 -33.96 -9.97
N ALA A 16 9.65 -34.68 -11.02
CA ALA A 16 8.30 -34.87 -11.48
C ALA A 16 7.65 -35.99 -10.66
N VAL A 17 6.49 -35.73 -10.07
CA VAL A 17 5.62 -36.79 -9.56
C VAL A 17 4.27 -36.62 -10.25
N MET A 18 4.04 -37.51 -11.22
CA MET A 18 2.75 -37.80 -11.82
C MET A 18 1.97 -38.71 -10.86
N THR A 19 0.78 -38.35 -10.45
CA THR A 19 -0.21 -39.32 -9.96
C THR A 19 -1.50 -39.09 -10.71
N THR A 20 -1.69 -39.98 -11.63
CA THR A 20 -2.93 -40.35 -12.32
C THR A 20 -3.92 -40.99 -11.33
N GLY A 21 -5.12 -40.46 -11.26
CA GLY A 21 -6.25 -41.10 -10.57
C GLY A 21 -7.47 -41.04 -11.44
N CYS A 22 -7.83 -42.20 -11.96
CA CYS A 22 -8.90 -42.43 -12.92
C CYS A 22 -10.29 -42.23 -12.34
N ALA A 23 -11.14 -41.86 -13.26
CA ALA A 23 -12.58 -41.75 -13.29
C ALA A 23 -13.34 -42.98 -12.82
N GLU A 24 -14.54 -42.78 -12.32
CA GLU A 24 -15.62 -43.71 -12.51
C GLU A 24 -16.92 -42.98 -12.87
N PHE A 25 -17.37 -43.35 -14.03
CA PHE A 25 -18.58 -42.91 -14.69
C PHE A 25 -19.68 -43.86 -14.28
N GLY A 26 -20.73 -43.39 -13.61
CA GLY A 26 -21.96 -44.15 -13.36
C GLY A 26 -23.19 -43.36 -13.81
N PRO A 27 -24.07 -43.94 -14.64
CA PRO A 27 -25.27 -43.24 -15.10
C PRO A 27 -26.37 -43.34 -14.08
N ALA A 28 -26.93 -42.23 -13.62
CA ALA A 28 -28.12 -42.21 -12.78
C ALA A 28 -29.33 -41.70 -13.55
N LEU A 29 -30.32 -42.51 -13.49
CA LEU A 29 -31.68 -42.37 -14.00
C LEU A 29 -32.44 -41.23 -13.31
N GLY A 30 -33.36 -40.65 -14.06
CA GLY A 30 -34.13 -39.45 -13.72
C GLY A 30 -35.01 -39.55 -12.48
N GLY A 31 -35.16 -38.39 -11.89
CA GLY A 31 -36.17 -38.04 -10.92
C GLY A 31 -36.46 -36.55 -11.06
N LYS A 32 -37.62 -36.23 -11.66
CA LYS A 32 -38.20 -34.89 -11.57
C LYS A 32 -38.67 -34.70 -10.12
N GLU A 33 -37.83 -34.07 -9.32
CA GLU A 33 -38.22 -33.60 -8.00
C GLU A 33 -38.35 -32.09 -8.03
N ALA A 34 -39.57 -31.63 -7.77
CA ALA A 34 -39.92 -30.23 -7.71
C ALA A 34 -38.99 -29.51 -6.73
N ALA A 35 -38.26 -28.53 -7.24
CA ALA A 35 -37.46 -27.63 -6.45
C ALA A 35 -38.37 -26.86 -5.46
N ARG A 36 -38.50 -27.37 -4.24
CA ARG A 36 -38.96 -26.57 -3.10
C ARG A 36 -37.86 -25.55 -2.86
N ALA A 37 -38.14 -24.29 -3.20
CA ALA A 37 -37.32 -23.17 -2.85
C ALA A 37 -37.18 -23.12 -1.34
N HIS A 38 -36.04 -23.57 -0.84
CA HIS A 38 -35.70 -23.30 0.56
C HIS A 38 -35.49 -21.78 0.70
N PRO A 39 -36.20 -21.09 1.60
CA PRO A 39 -35.91 -19.70 1.88
C PRO A 39 -34.45 -19.60 2.32
N ARG A 40 -33.71 -18.66 1.71
CA ARG A 40 -32.31 -18.41 2.09
C ARG A 40 -32.28 -18.11 3.58
N ALA A 41 -31.30 -18.67 4.28
CA ALA A 41 -31.14 -18.54 5.73
C ALA A 41 -31.12 -17.05 6.21
N ASP A 42 -30.86 -16.12 5.31
CA ASP A 42 -30.87 -14.68 5.57
C ASP A 42 -32.30 -14.09 5.67
N ASP A 43 -33.34 -14.76 5.12
CA ASP A 43 -34.73 -14.29 5.18
C ASP A 43 -35.40 -14.58 6.52
N ALA A 44 -34.87 -15.49 7.32
CA ALA A 44 -35.41 -15.86 8.62
C ALA A 44 -34.83 -15.06 9.79
N ARG A 45 -33.88 -14.14 9.56
CA ARG A 45 -33.26 -13.37 10.65
C ARG A 45 -34.04 -12.13 10.98
N PRO A 46 -34.17 -11.77 12.30
CA PRO A 46 -34.80 -10.55 12.75
C PRO A 46 -34.18 -9.29 12.09
N ARG A 47 -35.03 -8.34 11.73
CA ARG A 47 -34.63 -7.07 11.06
C ARG A 47 -33.48 -6.33 11.78
N ALA A 48 -33.43 -6.44 13.11
CA ALA A 48 -32.36 -5.87 13.93
C ALA A 48 -30.99 -6.52 13.67
N GLU A 49 -30.95 -7.83 13.47
CA GLU A 49 -29.72 -8.57 13.20
C GLU A 49 -29.17 -8.30 11.79
N ARG A 50 -30.08 -8.11 10.81
CA ARG A 50 -29.72 -7.65 9.46
C ARG A 50 -29.12 -6.25 9.46
N ALA A 51 -29.70 -5.31 10.25
CA ALA A 51 -29.19 -3.96 10.38
C ALA A 51 -27.80 -3.94 11.03
N GLN A 52 -27.57 -4.76 12.05
CA GLN A 52 -26.26 -4.89 12.71
C GLN A 52 -25.20 -5.53 11.80
N ARG A 53 -25.60 -6.47 10.93
CA ARG A 53 -24.68 -7.07 9.97
C ARG A 53 -24.33 -6.13 8.83
N ALA A 54 -25.30 -5.36 8.33
CA ALA A 54 -25.07 -4.31 7.33
C ALA A 54 -24.16 -3.20 7.88
N ASP A 55 -24.31 -2.84 9.16
CA ASP A 55 -23.42 -1.87 9.82
C ASP A 55 -21.99 -2.40 9.98
N ARG A 56 -21.84 -3.70 10.28
CA ARG A 56 -20.51 -4.35 10.36
C ARG A 56 -19.81 -4.47 9.00
N THR A 57 -20.56 -4.67 7.92
CA THR A 57 -19.98 -4.75 6.56
C THR A 57 -19.69 -3.39 5.95
N ASN A 58 -20.39 -2.34 6.41
CA ASN A 58 -20.18 -0.97 5.96
C ASN A 58 -19.22 -0.17 6.86
N ARG A 59 -18.78 -0.76 7.97
CA ARG A 59 -17.75 -0.16 8.80
C ARG A 59 -16.42 -0.27 8.06
N PRO A 60 -15.80 0.85 7.63
CA PRO A 60 -14.45 0.79 7.08
C PRO A 60 -13.58 0.04 8.09
N ALA A 61 -12.77 -0.90 7.61
CA ALA A 61 -11.95 -1.74 8.46
C ALA A 61 -11.08 -0.84 9.36
N ALA A 62 -11.56 -0.58 10.57
CA ALA A 62 -10.97 0.35 11.54
C ALA A 62 -9.48 0.04 11.78
N GLY A 63 -9.07 -1.23 11.54
CA GLY A 63 -7.69 -1.65 11.67
C GLY A 63 -6.74 -1.19 10.55
N THR A 64 -7.23 -0.83 9.35
CA THR A 64 -6.35 -0.39 8.26
C THR A 64 -6.08 1.11 8.32
N VAL A 65 -7.11 1.90 8.65
CA VAL A 65 -6.96 3.36 8.88
C VAL A 65 -6.07 3.62 10.09
N ASP A 66 -6.25 2.85 11.15
CA ASP A 66 -5.47 2.95 12.37
C ASP A 66 -3.97 2.62 12.15
N ARG A 67 -3.66 1.64 11.28
CA ARG A 67 -2.26 1.29 10.97
C ARG A 67 -1.55 2.37 10.15
N SER A 68 -2.23 2.98 9.19
CA SER A 68 -1.65 4.06 8.38
C SER A 68 -1.44 5.32 9.23
N ASP A 69 -2.37 5.65 10.10
CA ASP A 69 -2.25 6.79 11.01
C ASP A 69 -1.09 6.58 12.00
N VAL A 70 -0.95 5.37 12.60
CA VAL A 70 0.20 5.01 13.44
C VAL A 70 1.50 5.12 12.65
N ALA A 71 1.55 4.55 11.43
CA ALA A 71 2.75 4.61 10.59
C ALA A 71 3.16 6.04 10.24
N LEU A 72 2.17 6.90 9.95
CA LEU A 72 2.41 8.30 9.65
C LEU A 72 3.00 9.05 10.85
N ARG A 73 2.38 8.91 12.04
CA ARG A 73 2.88 9.55 13.27
C ARG A 73 4.29 9.09 13.64
N GLU A 74 4.54 7.79 13.60
CA GLU A 74 5.87 7.23 13.89
C GLU A 74 6.92 7.72 12.87
N GLY A 75 6.57 7.73 11.59
CA GLY A 75 7.47 8.22 10.55
C GLY A 75 7.80 9.70 10.69
N ILE A 76 6.82 10.54 11.08
CA ILE A 76 7.05 11.96 11.36
C ILE A 76 7.89 12.14 12.63
N ALA A 77 7.67 11.34 13.66
CA ALA A 77 8.49 11.37 14.87
C ALA A 77 9.96 11.05 14.55
N LEU A 78 10.22 9.96 13.80
CA LEU A 78 11.57 9.62 13.33
C LEU A 78 12.24 10.74 12.52
N TYR A 79 11.47 11.43 11.66
CA TYR A 79 11.97 12.59 10.93
C TYR A 79 12.38 13.71 11.88
N ASN A 80 11.55 14.04 12.87
CA ASN A 80 11.81 15.08 13.85
C ASN A 80 13.02 14.74 14.76
N ASP A 81 13.24 13.46 15.03
CA ASP A 81 14.37 12.94 15.79
C ASP A 81 15.67 12.87 14.96
N GLY A 82 15.60 13.18 13.65
CA GLY A 82 16.75 13.13 12.75
C GLY A 82 17.08 11.74 12.19
N ASP A 83 16.30 10.71 12.52
CA ASP A 83 16.41 9.39 11.87
C ASP A 83 15.68 9.40 10.51
N TYR A 84 16.29 10.07 9.55
CA TYR A 84 15.73 10.19 8.19
C TYR A 84 15.61 8.85 7.48
N ASN A 85 16.49 7.89 7.75
CA ASN A 85 16.41 6.56 7.17
C ASN A 85 15.25 5.75 7.79
N GLY A 86 15.06 5.84 9.10
CA GLY A 86 13.91 5.27 9.79
C GLY A 86 12.60 5.87 9.30
N ALA A 87 12.53 7.20 9.18
CA ALA A 87 11.39 7.91 8.65
C ALA A 87 11.01 7.42 7.25
N ILE A 88 11.98 7.35 6.32
CA ILE A 88 11.75 6.84 4.96
C ILE A 88 11.19 5.43 4.98
N ARG A 89 11.79 4.51 5.74
CA ARG A 89 11.29 3.13 5.83
C ARG A 89 9.87 3.07 6.37
N ARG A 90 9.57 3.82 7.43
CA ARG A 90 8.25 3.81 8.06
C ARG A 90 7.18 4.44 7.18
N LEU A 91 7.46 5.59 6.58
CA LEU A 91 6.55 6.32 5.70
C LEU A 91 6.34 5.63 4.33
N SER A 92 7.24 4.74 3.93
CA SER A 92 7.13 3.93 2.70
C SER A 92 6.60 2.52 2.95
N SER A 93 6.20 2.20 4.17
CA SER A 93 5.73 0.85 4.55
C SER A 93 4.41 0.46 3.86
N ALA A 94 4.09 -0.83 3.91
CA ALA A 94 2.83 -1.35 3.38
C ALA A 94 1.61 -0.73 4.09
N ASP A 95 1.73 -0.39 5.39
CA ASP A 95 0.69 0.26 6.16
C ASP A 95 0.27 1.60 5.54
N MET A 96 1.23 2.38 5.01
CA MET A 96 0.93 3.66 4.35
C MET A 96 0.20 3.52 3.03
N LYS A 97 0.32 2.39 2.33
CA LYS A 97 -0.38 2.16 1.06
C LYS A 97 -1.90 2.08 1.23
N SER A 98 -2.36 1.61 2.39
CA SER A 98 -3.79 1.53 2.74
C SER A 98 -4.34 2.82 3.34
N GLY A 99 -3.50 3.82 3.58
CA GLY A 99 -3.89 5.10 4.14
C GLY A 99 -4.76 5.95 3.23
N THR A 100 -5.44 6.92 3.84
CA THR A 100 -6.22 7.92 3.11
C THR A 100 -5.32 8.72 2.14
N PRO A 101 -5.88 9.35 1.09
CA PRO A 101 -5.10 10.21 0.20
C PRO A 101 -4.31 11.28 0.95
N ARG A 102 -4.89 11.87 2.00
CA ARG A 102 -4.24 12.89 2.83
C ARG A 102 -3.05 12.34 3.60
N GLU A 103 -3.17 11.15 4.20
CA GLU A 103 -2.08 10.50 4.93
C GLU A 103 -0.94 10.11 3.99
N ARG A 104 -1.27 9.55 2.82
CA ARG A 104 -0.26 9.22 1.80
C ARG A 104 0.48 10.44 1.28
N LEU A 105 -0.23 11.56 1.10
CA LEU A 105 0.38 12.83 0.69
C LEU A 105 1.31 13.38 1.78
N SER A 106 0.89 13.34 3.05
CA SER A 106 1.75 13.71 4.19
C SER A 106 2.97 12.80 4.28
N ALA A 107 2.81 11.50 4.11
CA ALA A 107 3.93 10.55 4.10
C ALA A 107 4.92 10.85 2.97
N ALA A 108 4.43 11.12 1.75
CA ALA A 108 5.27 11.51 0.63
C ALA A 108 6.05 12.82 0.92
N LYS A 109 5.41 13.82 1.53
CA LYS A 109 6.06 15.07 1.93
C LYS A 109 7.25 14.83 2.87
N TYR A 110 7.03 14.14 3.97
CA TYR A 110 8.10 13.89 4.95
C TYR A 110 9.17 12.92 4.43
N THR A 111 8.80 12.00 3.54
CA THR A 111 9.78 11.16 2.84
C THR A 111 10.67 11.99 1.91
N ALA A 112 10.10 12.93 1.15
CA ALA A 112 10.86 13.86 0.32
C ALA A 112 11.81 14.72 1.17
N PHE A 113 11.33 15.30 2.26
CA PHE A 113 12.15 16.06 3.19
C PHE A 113 13.31 15.21 3.73
N SER A 114 13.05 13.99 4.15
CA SER A 114 14.07 13.06 4.64
C SER A 114 15.16 12.77 3.59
N TYR A 115 14.76 12.60 2.33
CA TYR A 115 15.71 12.43 1.23
C TYR A 115 16.54 13.70 0.98
N CYS A 116 15.90 14.87 0.95
CA CYS A 116 16.59 16.13 0.73
C CYS A 116 17.59 16.44 1.83
N VAL A 117 17.21 16.30 3.10
CA VAL A 117 18.08 16.55 4.26
C VAL A 117 19.27 15.57 4.30
N SER A 118 19.06 14.32 3.87
CA SER A 118 20.12 13.31 3.79
C SER A 118 20.94 13.36 2.50
N GLY A 119 20.84 14.44 1.70
CA GLY A 119 21.65 14.67 0.50
C GLY A 119 21.23 13.87 -0.74
N ARG A 120 20.11 13.13 -0.67
CA ARG A 120 19.62 12.29 -1.77
C ARG A 120 18.66 13.07 -2.68
N GLN A 121 19.18 14.08 -3.35
CA GLN A 121 18.42 15.08 -4.12
C GLN A 121 17.55 14.46 -5.23
N ALA A 122 18.05 13.43 -5.93
CA ALA A 122 17.29 12.76 -6.98
C ALA A 122 16.04 12.07 -6.43
N LEU A 123 16.16 11.34 -5.31
CA LEU A 123 15.04 10.68 -4.64
C LEU A 123 14.08 11.68 -4.01
N CYS A 124 14.60 12.80 -3.48
CA CYS A 124 13.78 13.91 -3.00
C CYS A 124 12.89 14.44 -4.13
N ARG A 125 13.45 14.70 -5.30
CA ARG A 125 12.72 15.19 -6.47
C ARG A 125 11.67 14.19 -6.93
N GLU A 126 12.07 12.94 -7.11
CA GLU A 126 11.16 11.86 -7.53
C GLU A 126 9.97 11.71 -6.56
N THR A 127 10.23 11.86 -5.25
CA THR A 127 9.18 11.76 -4.24
C THR A 127 8.22 12.96 -4.29
N PHE A 128 8.69 14.17 -4.56
CA PHE A 128 7.80 15.30 -4.82
C PHE A 128 7.01 15.13 -6.10
N ASP A 129 7.61 14.62 -7.17
CA ASP A 129 6.89 14.31 -8.41
C ASP A 129 5.79 13.26 -8.15
N ALA A 130 6.04 12.28 -7.27
CA ALA A 130 5.03 11.32 -6.84
C ALA A 130 3.91 11.99 -6.01
N ALA A 131 4.22 12.94 -5.13
CA ALA A 131 3.24 13.70 -4.38
C ALA A 131 2.31 14.51 -5.31
N PHE A 132 2.84 15.15 -6.35
CA PHE A 132 2.04 15.85 -7.35
C PHE A 132 1.17 14.92 -8.21
N ARG A 133 1.57 13.65 -8.40
CA ARG A 133 0.71 12.65 -9.04
C ARG A 133 -0.45 12.22 -8.14
N LEU A 134 -0.26 12.25 -6.81
CA LEU A 134 -1.34 11.97 -5.85
C LEU A 134 -2.33 13.14 -5.75
N ASP A 135 -1.80 14.35 -5.74
CA ASP A 135 -2.59 15.59 -5.68
C ASP A 135 -1.88 16.71 -6.46
N PRO A 136 -2.38 17.05 -7.68
CA PRO A 136 -1.82 18.15 -8.46
C PRO A 136 -1.91 19.53 -7.78
N ALA A 137 -2.81 19.70 -6.80
CA ALA A 137 -2.95 20.93 -6.02
C ALA A 137 -2.04 20.97 -4.78
N PHE A 138 -1.21 19.92 -4.57
CA PHE A 138 -0.33 19.83 -3.43
C PHE A 138 0.56 21.05 -3.30
N ASP A 139 0.65 21.58 -2.08
CA ASP A 139 1.58 22.66 -1.74
C ASP A 139 2.18 22.46 -0.34
N LEU A 140 3.32 23.09 -0.11
CA LEU A 140 3.94 23.13 1.20
C LEU A 140 3.28 24.23 2.05
N SER A 141 3.40 24.11 3.36
CA SER A 141 3.00 25.20 4.25
C SER A 141 3.92 26.42 4.06
N PRO A 142 3.47 27.65 4.40
CA PRO A 142 4.27 28.86 4.23
C PRO A 142 5.65 28.77 4.88
N GLY A 143 5.78 28.12 6.04
CA GLY A 143 7.07 27.94 6.72
C GLY A 143 8.00 26.91 6.07
N GLU A 144 7.48 26.06 5.19
CA GLU A 144 8.26 25.01 4.53
C GLU A 144 8.80 25.45 3.16
N HIS A 145 8.18 26.44 2.50
CA HIS A 145 8.53 26.88 1.13
C HIS A 145 9.96 27.36 0.98
N GLY A 146 10.48 28.12 1.92
CA GLY A 146 11.80 28.78 1.83
C GLY A 146 12.97 27.91 2.30
N HIS A 147 12.77 26.65 2.62
CA HIS A 147 13.81 25.81 3.17
C HIS A 147 14.93 25.53 2.16
N PRO A 148 16.22 25.75 2.51
CA PRO A 148 17.33 25.71 1.55
C PRO A 148 17.55 24.32 0.92
N LEU A 149 17.24 23.23 1.62
CA LEU A 149 17.51 21.87 1.13
C LEU A 149 16.41 21.33 0.21
N TRP A 150 15.14 21.60 0.48
CA TRP A 150 14.04 21.08 -0.34
C TRP A 150 13.27 22.13 -1.14
N GLY A 151 13.32 23.42 -0.75
CA GLY A 151 12.58 24.48 -1.44
C GLY A 151 12.86 24.56 -2.94
N PRO A 152 14.13 24.58 -3.39
CA PRO A 152 14.46 24.58 -4.82
C PRO A 152 13.97 23.32 -5.54
N VAL A 153 14.11 22.14 -4.92
CA VAL A 153 13.69 20.84 -5.48
C VAL A 153 12.16 20.79 -5.61
N PHE A 154 11.45 21.23 -4.57
CA PHE A 154 10.00 21.33 -4.58
C PHE A 154 9.49 22.24 -5.70
N SER A 155 10.10 23.45 -5.82
CA SER A 155 9.70 24.42 -6.85
C SER A 155 9.87 23.86 -8.26
N GLN A 156 10.95 23.12 -8.52
CA GLN A 156 11.18 22.44 -9.79
C GLN A 156 10.14 21.34 -10.05
N ALA A 157 9.79 20.52 -9.02
CA ALA A 157 8.76 19.49 -9.12
C ALA A 157 7.40 20.12 -9.43
N LYS A 158 7.04 21.18 -8.72
CA LYS A 158 5.80 21.92 -8.91
C LYS A 158 5.68 22.51 -10.32
N ALA A 159 6.76 23.08 -10.84
CA ALA A 159 6.79 23.62 -12.21
C ALA A 159 6.65 22.53 -13.28
N ALA A 160 7.20 21.33 -13.04
CA ALA A 160 7.05 20.20 -13.95
C ALA A 160 5.64 19.61 -13.93
N ALA A 161 4.99 19.55 -12.78
CA ALA A 161 3.63 19.01 -12.62
C ALA A 161 2.54 19.89 -13.30
N ARG A 162 2.86 21.16 -13.59
CA ARG A 162 1.93 22.12 -14.24
C ARG A 162 2.01 22.13 -15.78
N ARG A 163 2.90 21.33 -16.37
CA ARG A 163 3.09 21.23 -17.84
C ARG A 163 2.29 20.08 -18.40
#